data_c6bf1829188ced5002502977c2b80976
#
_entry.id   c6bf1829188ced5002502977c2b80976
#
_cell.length_a   1.000
_cell.length_b   1.000
_cell.length_c   1.000
_cell.angle_alpha   90.00
_cell.angle_beta   90.00
_cell.angle_gamma   90.00
#
_symmetry.space_group_name_H-M   'P 1'
#
loop_
_entity.id
_entity.type
_entity.pdbx_description
1 polymer ?
#
loop_
_entity_poly.entity_id
_entity_poly.type
_entity_poly.pdbx_seq_one_letter_code
_entity_poly.pdbx_strand_id
1 'polypeptide(L)'
;TMEEIIGSDMHKHLQSAIEDGTYRYCNNNQCSWLIGQDLRYFKPSKPRHKISHIRLAIDDSCNLRCPSCRKSMIFHKEGSAYNLGIRLADKINDWLHNYEHPIQVHIGSDGDPFASHVYRHFMDQTPERDNIKYSILTNALMFKDFAPRVPYVIRNLNELGVSIDGATKETYEKLRLGGRWEKINENLEYISQLKQEHGFRFIMHYVVQKENYHEMEDIIMLGKKYNADRVWLNKMEDWNVFDNFKEMDIFDPEHPLHLDYQERLESIKPYMGFEKKPIVETPTLNIKR
;
A
#
# COMPACT_ATOMS: atom_id res chain seq x y z
N THR A 1 -15.24 -19.51 10.21
CA THR A 1 -15.78 -18.90 8.98
C THR A 1 -15.67 -17.37 9.05
N MET A 2 -15.83 -16.68 7.93
CA MET A 2 -15.89 -15.21 7.91
C MET A 2 -17.14 -14.71 8.64
N GLU A 3 -18.25 -15.42 8.57
CA GLU A 3 -19.49 -15.13 9.30
C GLU A 3 -19.25 -15.17 10.82
N GLU A 4 -18.49 -16.14 11.32
CA GLU A 4 -18.14 -16.23 12.75
C GLU A 4 -17.29 -15.04 13.19
N ILE A 5 -16.33 -14.58 12.36
CA ILE A 5 -15.52 -13.39 12.63
C ILE A 5 -16.41 -12.15 12.69
N ILE A 6 -17.25 -11.94 11.67
CA ILE A 6 -18.16 -10.78 11.56
C ILE A 6 -19.22 -10.80 12.67
N GLY A 7 -19.71 -11.99 13.05
CA GLY A 7 -20.66 -12.19 14.13
C GLY A 7 -20.06 -12.21 15.53
N SER A 8 -18.72 -12.19 15.65
CA SER A 8 -18.04 -12.31 16.93
C SER A 8 -18.27 -11.11 17.85
N ASP A 9 -18.20 -11.34 19.17
CA ASP A 9 -18.31 -10.25 20.15
C ASP A 9 -17.19 -9.25 20.01
N MET A 10 -15.97 -9.68 19.63
CA MET A 10 -14.85 -8.79 19.35
C MET A 10 -15.18 -7.83 18.20
N HIS A 11 -15.72 -8.34 17.09
CA HIS A 11 -16.13 -7.49 15.96
C HIS A 11 -17.22 -6.49 16.37
N LYS A 12 -18.24 -6.93 17.10
CA LYS A 12 -19.30 -6.07 17.62
C LYS A 12 -18.76 -4.98 18.57
N HIS A 13 -17.80 -5.32 19.43
CA HIS A 13 -17.13 -4.33 20.29
C HIS A 13 -16.35 -3.29 19.52
N LEU A 14 -15.58 -3.71 18.49
CA LEU A 14 -14.86 -2.78 17.62
C LEU A 14 -15.83 -1.87 16.86
N GLN A 15 -16.88 -2.45 16.30
CA GLN A 15 -17.91 -1.70 15.58
C GLN A 15 -18.62 -0.69 16.50
N SER A 16 -19.01 -1.08 17.71
CA SER A 16 -19.65 -0.18 18.67
C SER A 16 -18.78 1.02 19.05
N ALA A 17 -17.46 0.80 19.15
CA ALA A 17 -16.50 1.89 19.45
C ALA A 17 -16.38 2.92 18.33
N ILE A 18 -16.67 2.53 17.10
CA ILE A 18 -16.72 3.44 15.94
C ILE A 18 -18.07 4.14 15.89
N GLU A 19 -19.17 3.40 16.11
CA GLU A 19 -20.54 3.91 16.07
C GLU A 19 -20.87 4.91 17.19
N ASP A 20 -20.33 4.68 18.39
CA ASP A 20 -20.51 5.60 19.53
C ASP A 20 -19.52 6.79 19.51
N GLY A 21 -18.58 6.82 18.54
CA GLY A 21 -17.62 7.89 18.36
C GLY A 21 -16.49 7.92 19.40
N THR A 22 -16.36 6.88 20.23
CA THR A 22 -15.31 6.85 21.28
C THR A 22 -13.96 6.44 20.72
N TYR A 23 -13.92 5.66 19.63
CA TYR A 23 -12.69 5.14 19.00
C TYR A 23 -11.70 4.51 19.99
N ARG A 24 -12.22 3.91 21.10
CA ARG A 24 -11.45 3.46 22.27
C ARG A 24 -10.40 2.37 21.96
N TYR A 25 -10.51 1.73 20.79
CA TYR A 25 -9.54 0.73 20.32
C TYR A 25 -8.60 1.30 19.25
N CYS A 26 -8.73 2.57 18.90
CA CYS A 26 -7.87 3.22 17.93
C CYS A 26 -6.72 3.95 18.61
N ASN A 27 -5.54 3.95 17.99
CA ASN A 27 -4.43 4.79 18.42
C ASN A 27 -4.64 6.22 17.90
N ASN A 28 -5.20 7.10 18.73
CA ASN A 28 -5.53 8.48 18.35
C ASN A 28 -4.29 9.33 17.99
N ASN A 29 -3.09 8.90 18.43
CA ASN A 29 -1.84 9.61 18.16
C ASN A 29 -1.15 9.15 16.86
N GLN A 30 -1.57 8.02 16.31
CA GLN A 30 -0.96 7.44 15.10
C GLN A 30 -1.94 7.26 13.94
N CYS A 31 -3.24 7.20 14.22
CA CYS A 31 -4.24 7.02 13.18
C CYS A 31 -4.39 8.30 12.35
N SER A 32 -3.96 8.28 11.09
CA SER A 32 -4.05 9.43 10.17
C SER A 32 -5.46 9.97 9.97
N TRP A 33 -6.50 9.15 10.22
CA TRP A 33 -7.90 9.56 10.17
C TRP A 33 -8.36 10.30 11.43
N LEU A 34 -7.68 10.11 12.55
CA LEU A 34 -8.05 10.67 13.84
C LEU A 34 -7.15 11.83 14.28
N ILE A 35 -5.90 11.87 13.80
CA ILE A 35 -4.94 12.95 14.13
C ILE A 35 -5.51 14.30 13.70
N GLY A 36 -5.59 15.22 14.67
CA GLY A 36 -6.09 16.57 14.43
C GLY A 36 -7.60 16.70 14.23
N GLN A 37 -8.36 15.60 14.39
CA GLN A 37 -9.82 15.65 14.37
C GLN A 37 -10.37 15.93 15.76
N ASP A 38 -11.33 16.84 15.84
CA ASP A 38 -12.15 16.95 17.04
C ASP A 38 -13.24 15.88 16.99
N LEU A 39 -13.00 14.78 17.70
CA LEU A 39 -13.89 13.61 17.71
C LEU A 39 -15.33 13.94 18.13
N ARG A 40 -15.56 15.08 18.81
CA ARG A 40 -16.92 15.54 19.19
C ARG A 40 -17.77 15.89 17.97
N TYR A 41 -17.15 16.24 16.85
CA TYR A 41 -17.82 16.59 15.59
C TYR A 41 -17.76 15.46 14.55
N PHE A 42 -17.04 14.38 14.85
CA PHE A 42 -16.94 13.24 13.94
C PHE A 42 -18.26 12.46 14.00
N LYS A 43 -19.07 12.59 12.96
CA LYS A 43 -20.30 11.80 12.85
C LYS A 43 -19.93 10.44 12.27
N PRO A 44 -20.06 9.35 13.02
CA PRO A 44 -19.81 8.03 12.49
C PRO A 44 -20.74 7.77 11.28
N SER A 45 -20.22 7.18 10.25
CA SER A 45 -21.04 6.74 9.13
C SER A 45 -22.03 5.69 9.64
N LYS A 46 -23.26 5.72 9.11
CA LYS A 46 -24.23 4.66 9.45
C LYS A 46 -23.61 3.29 9.19
N PRO A 47 -23.82 2.31 10.09
CA PRO A 47 -23.29 0.96 9.93
C PRO A 47 -23.67 0.42 8.54
N ARG A 48 -22.71 -0.05 7.81
CA ARG A 48 -22.96 -0.79 6.57
C ARG A 48 -23.16 -2.25 6.95
N HIS A 49 -24.34 -2.80 6.75
CA HIS A 49 -24.62 -4.20 7.02
C HIS A 49 -23.90 -5.18 6.06
N LYS A 50 -23.15 -4.64 5.07
CA LYS A 50 -22.48 -5.41 4.02
C LYS A 50 -21.01 -5.02 3.96
N ILE A 51 -20.13 -6.02 3.92
CA ILE A 51 -18.71 -5.80 3.73
C ILE A 51 -18.47 -5.37 2.29
N SER A 52 -17.94 -4.17 2.09
CA SER A 52 -17.58 -3.64 0.78
C SER A 52 -16.09 -3.69 0.50
N HIS A 53 -15.25 -3.85 1.54
CA HIS A 53 -13.80 -3.89 1.43
C HIS A 53 -13.21 -4.89 2.42
N ILE A 54 -12.24 -5.68 1.96
CA ILE A 54 -11.37 -6.47 2.83
C ILE A 54 -9.92 -6.15 2.48
N ARG A 55 -9.08 -6.13 3.50
CA ARG A 55 -7.64 -5.96 3.36
C ARG A 55 -6.94 -7.20 3.87
N LEU A 56 -6.15 -7.83 3.01
CA LEU A 56 -5.46 -9.06 3.33
C LEU A 56 -4.07 -8.75 3.90
N ALA A 57 -3.83 -9.20 5.14
CA ALA A 57 -2.53 -9.21 5.83
C ALA A 57 -2.29 -10.64 6.31
N ILE A 58 -2.14 -11.59 5.36
CA ILE A 58 -2.08 -13.03 5.63
C ILE A 58 -0.70 -13.64 5.43
N ASP A 59 0.26 -12.87 4.91
CA ASP A 59 1.66 -13.27 4.75
C ASP A 59 2.56 -12.03 4.59
N ASP A 60 3.70 -12.04 5.28
CA ASP A 60 4.70 -10.96 5.26
C ASP A 60 5.93 -11.27 4.40
N SER A 61 5.87 -12.34 3.59
CA SER A 61 6.94 -12.70 2.64
C SER A 61 7.18 -11.61 1.61
N CYS A 62 8.46 -11.24 1.43
CA CYS A 62 8.88 -10.23 0.46
C CYS A 62 10.26 -10.57 -0.09
N ASN A 63 10.47 -10.31 -1.38
CA ASN A 63 11.75 -10.48 -2.06
C ASN A 63 12.71 -9.30 -1.87
N LEU A 64 12.35 -8.31 -1.05
CA LEU A 64 13.17 -7.16 -0.69
C LEU A 64 13.41 -7.07 0.82
N ARG A 65 14.47 -6.32 1.17
CA ARG A 65 14.83 -5.96 2.54
C ARG A 65 15.03 -4.45 2.65
N CYS A 66 13.97 -3.69 2.44
CA CYS A 66 14.03 -2.23 2.52
C CYS A 66 14.41 -1.79 3.95
N PRO A 67 15.42 -0.90 4.11
CA PRO A 67 15.91 -0.50 5.44
C PRO A 67 14.85 0.14 6.34
N SER A 68 13.88 0.85 5.74
CA SER A 68 12.78 1.49 6.47
C SER A 68 11.62 0.53 6.81
N CYS A 69 11.68 -0.75 6.38
CA CYS A 69 10.60 -1.71 6.55
C CYS A 69 10.98 -2.90 7.44
N ARG A 70 12.18 -3.49 7.23
CA ARG A 70 12.56 -4.75 7.91
C ARG A 70 14.06 -4.96 8.02
N LYS A 71 14.49 -5.63 9.10
CA LYS A 71 15.91 -5.94 9.34
C LYS A 71 16.41 -7.16 8.54
N SER A 72 15.52 -8.06 8.13
CA SER A 72 15.85 -9.27 7.35
C SER A 72 14.82 -9.56 6.28
N MET A 73 15.24 -10.29 5.25
CA MET A 73 14.31 -10.82 4.25
C MET A 73 13.44 -11.91 4.89
N ILE A 74 12.14 -11.84 4.68
CA ILE A 74 11.17 -12.81 5.18
C ILE A 74 10.59 -13.56 3.98
N PHE A 75 10.58 -14.88 4.03
CA PHE A 75 10.06 -15.70 2.96
C PHE A 75 9.54 -17.04 3.47
N HIS A 76 8.22 -17.17 3.55
CA HIS A 76 7.56 -18.38 4.03
C HIS A 76 7.24 -19.31 2.84
N LYS A 77 7.87 -20.49 2.81
CA LYS A 77 7.60 -21.56 1.83
C LYS A 77 7.01 -22.80 2.45
N GLU A 78 7.19 -22.95 3.76
CA GLU A 78 6.77 -24.09 4.58
C GLU A 78 6.65 -23.66 6.04
N GLY A 79 6.19 -24.56 6.91
CA GLY A 79 6.08 -24.31 8.34
C GLY A 79 4.74 -23.69 8.75
N SER A 80 4.63 -23.34 10.05
CA SER A 80 3.37 -22.93 10.66
C SER A 80 2.78 -21.64 10.06
N ALA A 81 3.62 -20.64 9.83
CA ALA A 81 3.20 -19.36 9.23
C ALA A 81 2.65 -19.56 7.80
N TYR A 82 3.39 -20.28 6.96
CA TYR A 82 2.94 -20.63 5.62
C TYR A 82 1.63 -21.39 5.64
N ASN A 83 1.54 -22.46 6.44
CA ASN A 83 0.33 -23.28 6.54
C ASN A 83 -0.87 -22.49 7.08
N LEU A 84 -0.65 -21.55 7.99
CA LEU A 84 -1.70 -20.65 8.45
C LEU A 84 -2.17 -19.73 7.33
N GLY A 85 -1.24 -19.12 6.62
CA GLY A 85 -1.52 -18.23 5.48
C GLY A 85 -2.34 -18.93 4.41
N ILE A 86 -1.95 -20.15 4.00
CA ILE A 86 -2.71 -20.95 3.01
C ILE A 86 -4.14 -21.23 3.52
N ARG A 87 -4.31 -21.70 4.77
CA ARG A 87 -5.65 -21.93 5.33
C ARG A 87 -6.51 -20.67 5.38
N LEU A 88 -5.91 -19.51 5.63
CA LEU A 88 -6.63 -18.23 5.60
C LEU A 88 -7.02 -17.85 4.18
N ALA A 89 -6.11 -18.02 3.22
CA ALA A 89 -6.36 -17.78 1.80
C ALA A 89 -7.55 -18.64 1.30
N ASP A 90 -7.55 -19.94 1.60
CA ASP A 90 -8.61 -20.86 1.23
C ASP A 90 -9.96 -20.43 1.82
N LYS A 91 -10.00 -20.15 3.15
CA LYS A 91 -11.23 -19.71 3.82
C LYS A 91 -11.79 -18.40 3.26
N ILE A 92 -10.91 -17.46 2.89
CA ILE A 92 -11.33 -16.19 2.30
C ILE A 92 -11.89 -16.44 0.89
N ASN A 93 -11.23 -17.27 0.09
CA ASN A 93 -11.71 -17.62 -1.26
C ASN A 93 -13.05 -18.37 -1.21
N ASP A 94 -13.23 -19.32 -0.29
CA ASP A 94 -14.49 -20.01 -0.06
C ASP A 94 -15.62 -19.04 0.29
N TRP A 95 -15.31 -18.06 1.15
CA TRP A 95 -16.28 -17.02 1.49
C TRP A 95 -16.60 -16.11 0.30
N LEU A 96 -15.57 -15.65 -0.45
CA LEU A 96 -15.73 -14.82 -1.64
C LEU A 96 -16.55 -15.53 -2.72
N HIS A 97 -16.43 -16.86 -2.82
CA HIS A 97 -17.20 -17.68 -3.77
C HIS A 97 -18.71 -17.54 -3.55
N ASN A 98 -19.15 -17.37 -2.31
CA ASN A 98 -20.56 -17.27 -1.92
C ASN A 98 -21.01 -15.83 -1.63
N TYR A 99 -20.11 -14.85 -1.68
CA TYR A 99 -20.44 -13.46 -1.34
C TYR A 99 -21.04 -12.72 -2.54
N GLU A 100 -22.32 -12.34 -2.45
CA GLU A 100 -23.08 -11.81 -3.60
C GLU A 100 -22.95 -10.29 -3.80
N HIS A 101 -22.44 -9.56 -2.78
CA HIS A 101 -22.38 -8.10 -2.87
C HIS A 101 -21.07 -7.61 -3.48
N PRO A 102 -21.09 -6.41 -4.10
CA PRO A 102 -19.86 -5.79 -4.58
C PRO A 102 -18.82 -5.67 -3.47
N ILE A 103 -17.60 -6.14 -3.74
CA ILE A 103 -16.50 -6.13 -2.78
C ILE A 103 -15.17 -5.78 -3.44
N GLN A 104 -14.38 -4.99 -2.73
CA GLN A 104 -13.00 -4.72 -3.08
C GLN A 104 -12.06 -5.49 -2.16
N VAL A 105 -11.18 -6.28 -2.75
CA VAL A 105 -10.15 -7.06 -2.06
C VAL A 105 -8.82 -6.35 -2.23
N HIS A 106 -8.23 -5.86 -1.15
CA HIS A 106 -6.91 -5.26 -1.15
C HIS A 106 -5.86 -6.30 -0.76
N ILE A 107 -4.87 -6.53 -1.64
CA ILE A 107 -3.80 -7.52 -1.49
C ILE A 107 -2.46 -6.80 -1.33
N GLY A 108 -1.64 -7.21 -0.35
CA GLY A 108 -0.30 -6.65 -0.13
C GLY A 108 -0.23 -5.61 0.98
N SER A 109 -0.98 -5.81 2.07
CA SER A 109 -0.82 -4.98 3.28
C SER A 109 0.50 -5.23 3.99
N ASP A 110 0.95 -6.50 3.99
CA ASP A 110 2.25 -6.95 4.49
C ASP A 110 2.94 -7.77 3.40
N GLY A 111 4.26 -7.74 3.32
CA GLY A 111 5.02 -8.47 2.31
C GLY A 111 4.81 -7.95 0.89
N ASP A 112 5.02 -8.83 -0.10
CA ASP A 112 4.80 -8.53 -1.52
C ASP A 112 3.94 -9.62 -2.18
N PRO A 113 2.81 -9.27 -2.81
CA PRO A 113 1.85 -10.23 -3.37
C PRO A 113 2.44 -11.19 -4.41
N PHE A 114 3.36 -10.71 -5.25
CA PHE A 114 3.94 -11.53 -6.30
C PHE A 114 5.18 -12.32 -5.85
N ALA A 115 5.79 -11.95 -4.73
CA ALA A 115 6.85 -12.73 -4.09
C ALA A 115 6.28 -13.82 -3.18
N SER A 116 5.20 -13.53 -2.44
CA SER A 116 4.57 -14.44 -1.49
C SER A 116 3.93 -15.65 -2.16
N HIS A 117 4.24 -16.85 -1.68
CA HIS A 117 3.57 -18.08 -2.11
C HIS A 117 2.10 -18.11 -1.67
N VAL A 118 1.79 -17.54 -0.50
CA VAL A 118 0.42 -17.48 0.04
C VAL A 118 -0.46 -16.56 -0.78
N TYR A 119 0.01 -15.33 -1.10
CA TYR A 119 -0.78 -14.42 -1.92
C TYR A 119 -0.94 -14.92 -3.36
N ARG A 120 0.08 -15.58 -3.92
CA ARG A 120 -0.04 -16.20 -5.24
C ARG A 120 -1.08 -17.32 -5.23
N HIS A 121 -1.07 -18.17 -4.20
CA HIS A 121 -2.09 -19.19 -4.01
C HIS A 121 -3.50 -18.57 -3.89
N PHE A 122 -3.65 -17.50 -3.09
CA PHE A 122 -4.90 -16.76 -2.99
C PHE A 122 -5.40 -16.26 -4.35
N MET A 123 -4.53 -15.59 -5.13
CA MET A 123 -4.88 -15.03 -6.44
C MET A 123 -5.19 -16.10 -7.49
N ASP A 124 -4.52 -17.26 -7.43
CA ASP A 124 -4.72 -18.40 -8.33
C ASP A 124 -6.06 -19.11 -8.07
N GLN A 125 -6.49 -19.15 -6.79
CA GLN A 125 -7.72 -19.84 -6.36
C GLN A 125 -8.92 -18.89 -6.19
N THR A 126 -8.76 -17.60 -6.46
CA THR A 126 -9.84 -16.63 -6.27
C THR A 126 -10.99 -16.88 -7.25
N PRO A 127 -12.26 -16.78 -6.81
CA PRO A 127 -13.41 -17.07 -7.67
C PRO A 127 -13.57 -16.00 -8.77
N GLU A 128 -13.86 -16.45 -9.99
CA GLU A 128 -14.18 -15.57 -11.12
C GLU A 128 -15.60 -15.01 -11.01
N ARG A 129 -15.76 -13.86 -10.37
CA ARG A 129 -17.05 -13.21 -10.11
C ARG A 129 -16.98 -11.70 -10.34
N ASP A 130 -17.87 -11.14 -11.14
CA ASP A 130 -17.89 -9.73 -11.56
C ASP A 130 -18.07 -8.73 -10.41
N ASN A 131 -18.64 -9.18 -9.28
CA ASN A 131 -18.80 -8.35 -8.09
C ASN A 131 -17.51 -8.18 -7.27
N ILE A 132 -16.39 -8.86 -7.63
CA ILE A 132 -15.12 -8.76 -6.94
C ILE A 132 -14.18 -7.86 -7.75
N LYS A 133 -13.64 -6.83 -7.10
CA LYS A 133 -12.58 -5.98 -7.65
C LYS A 133 -11.34 -6.03 -6.76
N TYR A 134 -10.17 -5.86 -7.35
CA TYR A 134 -8.90 -5.99 -6.64
C TYR A 134 -8.17 -4.66 -6.58
N SER A 135 -7.48 -4.43 -5.46
CA SER A 135 -6.42 -3.43 -5.32
C SER A 135 -5.16 -4.14 -4.87
N ILE A 136 -4.05 -3.90 -5.53
CA ILE A 136 -2.78 -4.55 -5.21
C ILE A 136 -1.76 -3.47 -4.88
N LEU A 137 -1.01 -3.67 -3.78
CA LEU A 137 0.19 -2.90 -3.47
C LEU A 137 1.40 -3.84 -3.55
N THR A 138 2.40 -3.49 -4.37
CA THR A 138 3.56 -4.33 -4.65
C THR A 138 4.82 -3.51 -4.85
N ASN A 139 6.00 -4.13 -4.67
CA ASN A 139 7.28 -3.58 -5.14
C ASN A 139 7.48 -3.78 -6.65
N ALA A 140 6.59 -4.48 -7.30
CA ALA A 140 6.48 -4.76 -8.73
C ALA A 140 7.66 -5.51 -9.38
N LEU A 141 8.72 -5.91 -8.67
CA LEU A 141 9.86 -6.60 -9.28
C LEU A 141 9.52 -7.95 -9.94
N MET A 142 8.48 -8.62 -9.45
CA MET A 142 8.01 -9.90 -9.98
C MET A 142 6.69 -9.77 -10.75
N PHE A 143 6.20 -8.56 -10.96
CA PHE A 143 4.88 -8.33 -11.54
C PHE A 143 4.74 -8.92 -12.96
N LYS A 144 5.65 -8.58 -13.88
CA LYS A 144 5.64 -9.06 -15.27
C LYS A 144 5.71 -10.58 -15.38
N ASP A 145 6.42 -11.22 -14.44
CA ASP A 145 6.63 -12.67 -14.45
C ASP A 145 5.38 -13.45 -13.94
N PHE A 146 4.58 -12.82 -13.06
CA PHE A 146 3.45 -13.47 -12.39
C PHE A 146 2.06 -12.96 -12.78
N ALA A 147 1.91 -11.70 -13.18
CA ALA A 147 0.62 -11.16 -13.60
C ALA A 147 -0.08 -11.99 -14.70
N PRO A 148 0.63 -12.52 -15.71
CA PRO A 148 0.00 -13.36 -16.73
C PRO A 148 -0.58 -14.69 -16.20
N ARG A 149 -0.20 -15.12 -15.00
CA ARG A 149 -0.68 -16.37 -14.38
C ARG A 149 -1.99 -16.18 -13.63
N VAL A 150 -2.37 -14.94 -13.33
CA VAL A 150 -3.59 -14.58 -12.62
C VAL A 150 -4.45 -13.60 -13.45
N PRO A 151 -4.81 -13.97 -14.70
CA PRO A 151 -5.42 -13.05 -15.66
C PRO A 151 -6.77 -12.52 -15.19
N TYR A 152 -7.50 -13.30 -14.41
CA TYR A 152 -8.77 -12.85 -13.85
C TYR A 152 -8.58 -11.69 -12.86
N VAL A 153 -7.62 -11.79 -11.93
CA VAL A 153 -7.29 -10.73 -10.98
C VAL A 153 -6.87 -9.46 -11.73
N ILE A 154 -6.01 -9.61 -12.76
CA ILE A 154 -5.52 -8.47 -13.55
C ILE A 154 -6.65 -7.77 -14.30
N ARG A 155 -7.55 -8.49 -14.94
CA ARG A 155 -8.71 -7.90 -15.62
C ARG A 155 -9.69 -7.19 -14.68
N ASN A 156 -9.73 -7.60 -13.41
CA ASN A 156 -10.58 -7.02 -12.38
C ASN A 156 -9.83 -6.11 -11.41
N LEU A 157 -8.62 -5.66 -11.77
CA LEU A 157 -7.93 -4.62 -11.03
C LEU A 157 -8.72 -3.31 -11.09
N ASN A 158 -8.95 -2.72 -9.91
CA ASN A 158 -9.39 -1.35 -9.77
C ASN A 158 -8.19 -0.40 -9.58
N GLU A 159 -7.15 -0.91 -8.88
CA GLU A 159 -5.99 -0.11 -8.53
C GLU A 159 -4.73 -0.97 -8.38
N LEU A 160 -3.62 -0.50 -8.94
CA LEU A 160 -2.28 -1.05 -8.72
C LEU A 160 -1.38 0.02 -8.13
N GLY A 161 -0.98 -0.17 -6.86
CA GLY A 161 0.04 0.62 -6.19
C GLY A 161 1.41 -0.02 -6.36
N VAL A 162 2.40 0.78 -6.78
CA VAL A 162 3.79 0.36 -6.88
C VAL A 162 4.64 1.17 -5.92
N SER A 163 5.29 0.49 -4.98
CA SER A 163 6.21 1.11 -4.03
C SER A 163 7.61 1.21 -4.62
N ILE A 164 8.14 2.43 -4.82
CA ILE A 164 9.36 2.65 -5.58
C ILE A 164 10.51 3.33 -4.81
N ASP A 165 10.28 4.34 -3.97
CA ASP A 165 11.22 5.05 -3.07
C ASP A 165 12.54 5.58 -3.67
N GLY A 166 12.71 5.57 -4.99
CA GLY A 166 13.87 6.15 -5.67
C GLY A 166 13.55 6.45 -7.12
N ALA A 167 14.01 7.60 -7.62
CA ALA A 167 13.86 8.01 -9.01
C ALA A 167 15.16 7.83 -9.81
N THR A 168 16.26 7.52 -9.13
CA THR A 168 17.54 7.14 -9.71
C THR A 168 17.94 5.71 -9.35
N LYS A 169 18.88 5.14 -10.09
CA LYS A 169 19.41 3.80 -9.81
C LYS A 169 20.01 3.71 -8.41
N GLU A 170 20.86 4.69 -8.08
CA GLU A 170 21.57 4.74 -6.81
C GLU A 170 20.60 4.75 -5.63
N THR A 171 19.61 5.64 -5.66
CA THR A 171 18.64 5.80 -4.58
C THR A 171 17.70 4.60 -4.50
N TYR A 172 17.20 4.13 -5.65
CA TYR A 172 16.32 2.96 -5.68
C TYR A 172 17.00 1.71 -5.10
N GLU A 173 18.20 1.36 -5.57
CA GLU A 173 18.89 0.15 -5.14
C GLU A 173 19.37 0.24 -3.68
N LYS A 174 19.63 1.46 -3.18
CA LYS A 174 19.93 1.73 -1.77
C LYS A 174 18.73 1.52 -0.85
N LEU A 175 17.55 2.00 -1.24
CA LEU A 175 16.34 2.00 -0.41
C LEU A 175 15.47 0.76 -0.62
N ARG A 176 15.60 0.11 -1.75
CA ARG A 176 14.92 -1.13 -2.11
C ARG A 176 15.93 -2.28 -2.21
N LEU A 177 16.62 -2.57 -1.08
CA LEU A 177 17.69 -3.58 -1.03
C LEU A 177 17.22 -4.94 -1.56
N GLY A 178 17.91 -5.41 -2.61
CA GLY A 178 17.54 -6.58 -3.40
C GLY A 178 16.79 -6.24 -4.68
N GLY A 179 16.37 -4.98 -4.84
CA GLY A 179 15.81 -4.45 -6.08
C GLY A 179 16.89 -4.19 -7.13
N ARG A 180 16.48 -4.19 -8.39
CA ARG A 180 17.31 -3.85 -9.54
C ARG A 180 16.61 -2.80 -10.38
N TRP A 181 17.30 -1.69 -10.62
CA TRP A 181 16.73 -0.54 -11.33
C TRP A 181 16.22 -0.89 -12.74
N GLU A 182 16.98 -1.67 -13.47
CA GLU A 182 16.60 -2.10 -14.81
C GLU A 182 15.31 -2.94 -14.78
N LYS A 183 15.21 -3.84 -13.78
CA LYS A 183 14.03 -4.72 -13.66
C LYS A 183 12.78 -3.96 -13.26
N ILE A 184 12.88 -2.99 -12.34
CA ILE A 184 11.70 -2.18 -11.99
C ILE A 184 11.23 -1.34 -13.18
N ASN A 185 12.14 -0.71 -13.94
CA ASN A 185 11.77 0.06 -15.12
C ASN A 185 11.11 -0.81 -16.20
N GLU A 186 11.59 -2.04 -16.43
CA GLU A 186 10.95 -3.01 -17.32
C GLU A 186 9.51 -3.33 -16.86
N ASN A 187 9.31 -3.51 -15.54
CA ASN A 187 7.99 -3.79 -15.00
C ASN A 187 7.06 -2.57 -15.04
N LEU A 188 7.57 -1.35 -14.81
CA LEU A 188 6.79 -0.11 -14.95
C LEU A 188 6.30 0.10 -16.38
N GLU A 189 7.13 -0.19 -17.38
CA GLU A 189 6.72 -0.16 -18.79
C GLU A 189 5.59 -1.14 -19.06
N TYR A 190 5.73 -2.38 -18.59
CA TYR A 190 4.71 -3.41 -18.72
C TYR A 190 3.40 -3.03 -18.00
N ILE A 191 3.47 -2.45 -16.81
CA ILE A 191 2.31 -1.94 -16.07
C ILE A 191 1.60 -0.83 -16.85
N SER A 192 2.36 0.10 -17.45
CA SER A 192 1.80 1.17 -18.27
C SER A 192 1.02 0.62 -19.48
N GLN A 193 1.53 -0.44 -20.12
CA GLN A 193 0.84 -1.12 -21.23
C GLN A 193 -0.44 -1.83 -20.74
N LEU A 194 -0.37 -2.64 -19.69
CA LEU A 194 -1.54 -3.30 -19.12
C LEU A 194 -2.62 -2.33 -18.64
N LYS A 195 -2.21 -1.17 -18.11
CA LYS A 195 -3.16 -0.12 -17.73
C LYS A 195 -3.96 0.38 -18.93
N GLN A 196 -3.34 0.53 -20.10
CA GLN A 196 -4.05 0.93 -21.33
C GLN A 196 -5.06 -0.13 -21.77
N GLU A 197 -4.76 -1.42 -21.55
CA GLU A 197 -5.64 -2.54 -21.91
C GLU A 197 -6.81 -2.71 -20.94
N HIS A 198 -6.58 -2.56 -19.63
CA HIS A 198 -7.54 -2.94 -18.59
C HIS A 198 -8.15 -1.75 -17.82
N GLY A 199 -7.58 -0.56 -17.94
CA GLY A 199 -8.17 0.68 -17.41
C GLY A 199 -8.09 0.85 -15.89
N PHE A 200 -7.25 0.07 -15.17
CA PHE A 200 -7.07 0.24 -13.74
C PHE A 200 -6.31 1.55 -13.41
N ARG A 201 -6.45 2.02 -12.19
CA ARG A 201 -5.65 3.15 -11.68
C ARG A 201 -4.25 2.67 -11.31
N PHE A 202 -3.23 3.35 -11.83
CA PHE A 202 -1.84 3.11 -11.49
C PHE A 202 -1.33 4.21 -10.56
N ILE A 203 -0.85 3.83 -9.37
CA ILE A 203 -0.35 4.74 -8.34
C ILE A 203 1.10 4.39 -8.03
N MET A 204 1.99 5.37 -8.09
CA MET A 204 3.34 5.25 -7.55
C MET A 204 3.35 5.70 -6.10
N HIS A 205 3.74 4.81 -5.19
CA HIS A 205 3.95 5.10 -3.78
C HIS A 205 5.41 5.39 -3.52
N TYR A 206 5.67 6.49 -2.83
CA TYR A 206 7.01 6.96 -2.52
C TYR A 206 7.07 7.38 -1.05
N VAL A 207 7.84 6.65 -0.25
CA VAL A 207 8.07 6.99 1.15
C VAL A 207 9.22 7.97 1.20
N VAL A 208 8.90 9.23 1.49
CA VAL A 208 9.88 10.31 1.64
C VAL A 208 10.69 10.08 2.90
N GLN A 209 12.02 10.07 2.76
CA GLN A 209 12.97 9.82 3.81
C GLN A 209 14.30 10.54 3.53
N LYS A 210 15.21 10.52 4.49
CA LYS A 210 16.51 11.22 4.45
C LYS A 210 17.30 11.01 3.16
N GLU A 211 17.25 9.82 2.59
CA GLU A 211 18.04 9.45 1.42
C GLU A 211 17.43 9.85 0.08
N ASN A 212 16.14 10.24 0.05
CA ASN A 212 15.43 10.45 -1.21
C ASN A 212 14.59 11.72 -1.32
N TYR A 213 14.43 12.51 -0.25
CA TYR A 213 13.57 13.71 -0.27
C TYR A 213 13.95 14.70 -1.39
N HIS A 214 15.21 14.71 -1.83
CA HIS A 214 15.70 15.54 -2.91
C HIS A 214 15.25 15.07 -4.31
N GLU A 215 14.75 13.84 -4.46
CA GLU A 215 14.23 13.26 -5.70
C GLU A 215 12.70 13.37 -5.84
N MET A 216 12.01 14.16 -5.00
CA MET A 216 10.53 14.26 -5.07
C MET A 216 10.02 14.78 -6.41
N GLU A 217 10.74 15.68 -7.09
CA GLU A 217 10.38 16.13 -8.43
C GLU A 217 10.66 15.04 -9.47
N ASP A 218 11.77 14.34 -9.36
CA ASP A 218 12.16 13.28 -10.29
C ASP A 218 11.19 12.10 -10.27
N ILE A 219 10.68 11.72 -9.09
CA ILE A 219 9.66 10.66 -9.01
C ILE A 219 8.33 11.09 -9.65
N ILE A 220 7.97 12.37 -9.59
CA ILE A 220 6.80 12.90 -10.31
C ILE A 220 7.02 12.79 -11.82
N MET A 221 8.23 13.12 -12.31
CA MET A 221 8.56 12.96 -13.73
C MET A 221 8.60 11.49 -14.15
N LEU A 222 9.08 10.60 -13.29
CA LEU A 222 9.00 9.15 -13.53
C LEU A 222 7.54 8.68 -13.62
N GLY A 223 6.66 9.20 -12.75
CA GLY A 223 5.22 8.95 -12.82
C GLY A 223 4.59 9.37 -14.15
N LYS A 224 4.97 10.54 -14.66
CA LYS A 224 4.54 11.00 -16.00
C LYS A 224 5.04 10.07 -17.10
N LYS A 225 6.32 9.69 -17.06
CA LYS A 225 6.94 8.79 -18.04
C LYS A 225 6.18 7.48 -18.18
N TYR A 226 5.76 6.88 -17.07
CA TYR A 226 5.06 5.58 -17.05
C TYR A 226 3.54 5.70 -16.96
N ASN A 227 3.00 6.89 -17.25
CA ASN A 227 1.55 7.13 -17.30
C ASN A 227 0.83 6.76 -15.97
N ALA A 228 1.46 7.03 -14.83
CA ALA A 228 0.82 6.89 -13.54
C ALA A 228 -0.35 7.88 -13.40
N ASP A 229 -1.46 7.46 -12.82
CA ASP A 229 -2.57 8.37 -12.50
C ASP A 229 -2.24 9.22 -11.29
N ARG A 230 -1.40 8.69 -10.39
CA ARG A 230 -1.08 9.34 -9.13
C ARG A 230 0.35 9.01 -8.69
N VAL A 231 1.01 10.01 -8.12
CA VAL A 231 2.23 9.84 -7.29
C VAL A 231 1.85 10.21 -5.86
N TRP A 232 2.02 9.27 -4.96
CA TRP A 232 1.64 9.39 -3.56
C TRP A 232 2.89 9.47 -2.67
N LEU A 233 3.18 10.67 -2.19
CA LEU A 233 4.32 10.95 -1.33
C LEU A 233 3.91 10.82 0.14
N ASN A 234 4.45 9.84 0.84
CA ASN A 234 4.17 9.58 2.24
C ASN A 234 5.38 9.88 3.11
N LYS A 235 5.11 10.36 4.34
CA LYS A 235 6.13 10.43 5.38
C LYS A 235 6.59 9.02 5.76
N MET A 236 7.89 8.86 6.00
CA MET A 236 8.42 7.65 6.65
C MET A 236 7.92 7.55 8.08
N GLU A 237 7.47 6.37 8.47
CA GLU A 237 7.04 6.05 9.83
C GLU A 237 8.05 5.13 10.52
N ASP A 238 8.10 5.17 11.85
CA ASP A 238 8.96 4.29 12.63
C ASP A 238 8.32 2.89 12.79
N TRP A 239 8.87 1.95 12.06
CA TRP A 239 8.53 0.52 12.16
C TRP A 239 9.43 -0.26 13.12
N ASN A 240 10.14 0.45 14.03
CA ASN A 240 11.10 -0.12 14.97
C ASN A 240 12.25 -0.90 14.29
N VAL A 241 12.64 -0.47 13.09
CA VAL A 241 13.74 -1.08 12.33
C VAL A 241 15.06 -0.34 12.51
N PHE A 242 15.01 0.94 12.84
CA PHE A 242 16.16 1.77 13.13
C PHE A 242 16.50 1.75 14.63
N ASP A 243 17.77 1.71 14.96
CA ASP A 243 18.22 1.79 16.35
C ASP A 243 18.01 3.21 16.91
N ASN A 244 18.09 4.23 16.06
CA ASN A 244 17.76 5.63 16.36
C ASN A 244 16.95 6.25 15.23
N PHE A 245 15.62 6.19 15.31
CA PHE A 245 14.73 6.76 14.29
C PHE A 245 14.87 8.28 14.19
N LYS A 246 15.20 8.98 15.27
CA LYS A 246 15.35 10.45 15.27
C LYS A 246 16.41 10.95 14.26
N GLU A 247 17.46 10.15 14.00
CA GLU A 247 18.48 10.47 12.99
C GLU A 247 17.98 10.33 11.54
N MET A 248 16.85 9.67 11.35
CA MET A 248 16.23 9.43 10.05
C MET A 248 15.03 10.36 9.80
N ASP A 249 14.47 10.95 10.86
CA ASP A 249 13.23 11.74 10.80
C ASP A 249 13.50 13.19 10.37
N ILE A 250 13.68 13.40 9.07
CA ILE A 250 13.82 14.74 8.47
C ILE A 250 12.58 15.63 8.65
N PHE A 251 11.49 15.07 9.14
CA PHE A 251 10.23 15.78 9.41
C PHE A 251 10.28 16.47 10.78
N ASP A 252 11.20 16.07 11.66
CA ASP A 252 11.46 16.78 12.93
C ASP A 252 12.08 18.14 12.63
N PRO A 253 11.50 19.26 13.11
CA PRO A 253 12.06 20.61 12.91
C PRO A 253 13.49 20.79 13.45
N GLU A 254 13.92 19.96 14.40
CA GLU A 254 15.28 19.97 14.95
C GLU A 254 16.31 19.19 14.07
N HIS A 255 15.82 18.43 13.09
CA HIS A 255 16.71 17.65 12.22
C HIS A 255 17.53 18.58 11.28
N PRO A 256 18.85 18.37 11.11
CA PRO A 256 19.69 19.26 10.29
C PRO A 256 19.23 19.44 8.83
N LEU A 257 18.55 18.46 8.25
CA LEU A 257 18.06 18.52 6.87
C LEU A 257 16.60 19.03 6.77
N HIS A 258 15.97 19.40 7.88
CA HIS A 258 14.57 19.79 7.86
C HIS A 258 14.28 20.98 6.94
N LEU A 259 15.09 22.01 6.99
CA LEU A 259 14.91 23.22 6.17
C LEU A 259 15.07 22.90 4.66
N ASP A 260 16.11 22.14 4.30
CA ASP A 260 16.30 21.73 2.89
C ASP A 260 15.13 20.83 2.41
N TYR A 261 14.67 19.91 3.26
CA TYR A 261 13.45 19.14 2.98
C TYR A 261 12.23 20.06 2.73
N GLN A 262 12.02 21.10 3.55
CA GLN A 262 10.91 22.03 3.36
C GLN A 262 11.04 22.81 2.03
N GLU A 263 12.23 23.24 1.65
CA GLU A 263 12.47 23.88 0.36
C GLU A 263 12.12 22.95 -0.81
N ARG A 264 12.53 21.68 -0.72
CA ARG A 264 12.16 20.66 -1.73
C ARG A 264 10.65 20.38 -1.77
N LEU A 265 10.01 20.39 -0.62
CA LEU A 265 8.56 20.23 -0.53
C LEU A 265 7.82 21.41 -1.18
N GLU A 266 8.31 22.64 -1.01
CA GLU A 266 7.78 23.83 -1.69
C GLU A 266 7.96 23.73 -3.22
N SER A 267 9.09 23.21 -3.72
CA SER A 267 9.37 23.12 -5.16
C SER A 267 8.40 22.21 -5.91
N ILE A 268 7.79 21.23 -5.26
CA ILE A 268 6.81 20.33 -5.89
C ILE A 268 5.38 20.87 -5.91
N LYS A 269 5.07 21.97 -5.18
CA LYS A 269 3.73 22.58 -5.19
C LYS A 269 3.15 22.84 -6.58
N PRO A 270 3.93 23.29 -7.59
CA PRO A 270 3.41 23.48 -8.96
C PRO A 270 2.87 22.21 -9.60
N TYR A 271 3.27 21.03 -9.12
CA TYR A 271 2.80 19.73 -9.62
C TYR A 271 1.56 19.23 -8.91
N MET A 272 1.20 19.83 -7.76
CA MET A 272 0.02 19.43 -6.98
C MET A 272 -1.26 19.95 -7.64
N GLY A 273 -2.33 19.18 -7.52
CA GLY A 273 -3.66 19.55 -8.01
C GLY A 273 -4.30 18.47 -8.87
N PHE A 274 -5.64 18.43 -8.83
CA PHE A 274 -6.44 17.38 -9.49
C PHE A 274 -6.51 17.48 -11.02
N GLU A 275 -6.14 18.63 -11.58
CA GLU A 275 -6.18 18.86 -13.03
C GLU A 275 -4.92 18.36 -13.76
N LYS A 276 -3.86 18.02 -13.03
CA LYS A 276 -2.57 17.59 -13.58
C LYS A 276 -2.40 16.08 -13.42
N LYS A 277 -1.90 15.41 -14.45
CA LYS A 277 -1.52 13.99 -14.36
C LYS A 277 0.01 13.83 -14.41
N PRO A 278 0.59 12.99 -13.53
CA PRO A 278 -0.07 12.33 -12.41
C PRO A 278 -0.59 13.31 -11.36
N ILE A 279 -1.67 12.95 -10.67
CA ILE A 279 -2.11 13.68 -9.49
C ILE A 279 -1.07 13.45 -8.39
N VAL A 280 -0.51 14.54 -7.85
CA VAL A 280 0.46 14.47 -6.75
C VAL A 280 -0.27 14.65 -5.42
N GLU A 281 -0.19 13.66 -4.56
CA GLU A 281 -0.78 13.68 -3.23
C GLU A 281 0.27 13.51 -2.14
N THR A 282 0.11 14.27 -1.07
CA THR A 282 1.03 14.33 0.07
C THR A 282 0.25 14.19 1.37
N PRO A 283 -0.46 13.07 1.60
CA PRO A 283 -1.45 12.96 2.68
C PRO A 283 -0.83 13.10 4.07
N THR A 284 0.44 12.78 4.23
CA THR A 284 1.14 12.79 5.53
C THR A 284 2.24 13.86 5.64
N LEU A 285 2.49 14.66 4.59
CA LEU A 285 3.59 15.63 4.57
C LEU A 285 3.20 17.04 5.05
N ASN A 286 1.98 17.23 5.60
CA ASN A 286 1.52 18.50 6.18
C ASN A 286 1.75 19.75 5.31
N ILE A 287 1.61 19.66 4.00
CA ILE A 287 1.61 20.83 3.13
C ILE A 287 0.32 21.61 3.41
N LYS A 288 0.44 22.80 3.99
CA LYS A 288 -0.69 23.73 4.05
C LYS A 288 -1.10 24.08 2.61
N ARG A 289 -2.32 23.70 2.27
CA ARG A 289 -2.95 24.02 0.99
C ARG A 289 -3.24 25.50 0.87
#